data_5661fbad00a02f425d21fdb7c6b0bf39
#
_entry.id   5661fbad00a02f425d21fdb7c6b0bf39
#
_cell.length_a   1.000
_cell.length_b   1.000
_cell.length_c   1.000
_cell.angle_alpha   90.00
_cell.angle_beta   90.00
_cell.angle_gamma   90.00
#
_symmetry.space_group_name_H-M   'P 1'
#
loop_
_entity.id
_entity.type
_entity.pdbx_description
1 polymer ?
#
loop_
_entity_poly.entity_id
_entity_poly.type
_entity_poly.pdbx_seq_one_letter_code
_entity_poly.pdbx_strand_id
1 'polypeptide(L)'
;LPDFPNSTASERPLRVLIGADTFAPEINGAAAFAARLAAGLVERGHDVHIVAPAASRKHGTWTEVLEGQPMTVHRLKSWRWYPHPWLRFALPWQIEKNSARVLDEVKPDVVHFQSHIIIGRGLSNQAKKRGIRIIGTNHFMPENMLEHTLLPEFLQAPAVRAAWAAASRSFGRAEVVTTPTRKAADFLEHYTKLRGVIAISCGVDAHHYTPDFSPRTENRILFVGRITNEKQLDKLLRAFAILDPSLDAKLELVGGGEQENSLKALATQLGVRDRVTFTGYAEEDYLRNALTRATVFAMPSIAELQSIATMEAMASGLPVVAANAMALPHLVHDGENGYLFEPGNVEEFAAKLTQVLTMPEDELQKLKRESLRIVASHDIQRTITTFEAIYRGQPIPQLDIEIPETKPAP
;
A
#
# COMPACT_ATOMS: atom_id res chain seq x y z
N LEU A 1 12.33 26.38 1.40
CA LEU A 1 12.27 25.34 0.36
C LEU A 1 13.67 25.16 -0.18
N PRO A 2 14.31 23.99 -0.04
CA PRO A 2 15.52 23.72 -0.80
C PRO A 2 15.11 23.54 -2.27
N ASP A 3 15.77 24.28 -3.15
CA ASP A 3 15.63 24.12 -4.59
C ASP A 3 16.19 22.74 -4.98
N PHE A 4 15.33 21.83 -5.36
CA PHE A 4 15.75 20.64 -6.09
C PHE A 4 16.48 21.10 -7.37
N PRO A 5 17.62 20.49 -7.74
CA PRO A 5 18.30 20.89 -8.95
C PRO A 5 17.33 20.75 -10.13
N ASN A 6 16.95 21.89 -10.69
CA ASN A 6 16.17 21.95 -11.92
C ASN A 6 16.83 21.03 -12.94
N SER A 7 16.09 20.04 -13.41
CA SER A 7 16.46 19.17 -14.52
C SER A 7 16.95 20.03 -15.68
N THR A 8 18.23 20.04 -15.91
CA THR A 8 18.85 20.72 -17.03
C THR A 8 18.63 19.91 -18.30
N ALA A 9 17.95 20.48 -19.21
CA ALA A 9 17.43 20.08 -20.51
C ALA A 9 16.00 19.61 -20.42
N SER A 10 15.10 20.36 -21.01
CA SER A 10 13.66 20.04 -21.16
C SER A 10 13.50 18.71 -21.91
N GLU A 11 13.57 17.61 -21.18
CA GLU A 11 13.20 16.31 -21.74
C GLU A 11 11.71 16.35 -22.05
N ARG A 12 11.32 15.93 -23.25
CA ARG A 12 9.91 15.96 -23.64
C ARG A 12 9.03 15.22 -22.63
N PRO A 13 7.81 15.70 -22.37
CA PRO A 13 6.83 14.95 -21.63
C PRO A 13 6.63 13.54 -22.21
N LEU A 14 6.54 12.54 -21.33
CA LEU A 14 6.18 11.19 -21.73
C LEU A 14 4.66 11.02 -21.72
N ARG A 15 4.18 10.19 -22.62
CA ARG A 15 2.82 9.65 -22.54
C ARG A 15 2.88 8.29 -21.85
N VAL A 16 2.36 8.25 -20.62
CA VAL A 16 2.44 7.08 -19.73
C VAL A 16 1.06 6.43 -19.64
N LEU A 17 0.97 5.13 -19.92
CA LEU A 17 -0.25 4.35 -19.71
C LEU A 17 -0.07 3.44 -18.51
N ILE A 18 -0.79 3.72 -17.42
CA ILE A 18 -0.79 2.87 -16.22
C ILE A 18 -2.00 1.94 -16.24
N GLY A 19 -1.76 0.64 -16.13
CA GLY A 19 -2.80 -0.39 -16.05
C GLY A 19 -2.91 -0.97 -14.65
N ALA A 20 -4.09 -0.89 -14.04
CA ALA A 20 -4.33 -1.37 -12.69
C ALA A 20 -5.58 -2.27 -12.64
N ASP A 21 -5.46 -3.46 -12.06
CA ASP A 21 -6.59 -4.36 -11.84
C ASP A 21 -7.47 -3.92 -10.64
N THR A 22 -6.91 -3.12 -9.73
CA THR A 22 -7.62 -2.38 -8.67
C THR A 22 -7.23 -0.91 -8.72
N PHE A 23 -8.21 -0.02 -8.68
CA PHE A 23 -7.99 1.42 -8.79
C PHE A 23 -9.13 2.19 -8.12
N ALA A 24 -8.90 3.47 -7.78
CA ALA A 24 -9.93 4.31 -7.18
C ALA A 24 -11.31 4.14 -7.87
N PRO A 25 -12.42 4.08 -7.13
CA PRO A 25 -12.58 4.36 -5.71
C PRO A 25 -12.31 3.16 -4.77
N GLU A 26 -11.72 2.06 -5.24
CA GLU A 26 -11.34 0.94 -4.39
C GLU A 26 -10.20 1.35 -3.44
N ILE A 27 -10.37 1.06 -2.14
CA ILE A 27 -9.42 1.47 -1.09
C ILE A 27 -8.49 0.29 -0.79
N ASN A 28 -7.29 0.31 -1.36
CA ASN A 28 -6.19 -0.60 -1.05
C ASN A 28 -4.84 0.01 -1.45
N GLY A 29 -3.72 -0.54 -0.92
CA GLY A 29 -2.39 0.02 -1.14
C GLY A 29 -1.96 0.10 -2.61
N ALA A 30 -2.32 -0.90 -3.44
CA ALA A 30 -1.97 -0.88 -4.86
C ALA A 30 -2.72 0.22 -5.62
N ALA A 31 -4.02 0.41 -5.31
CA ALA A 31 -4.83 1.48 -5.89
C ALA A 31 -4.32 2.87 -5.49
N ALA A 32 -4.00 3.06 -4.21
CA ALA A 32 -3.44 4.31 -3.68
C ALA A 32 -2.08 4.62 -4.33
N PHE A 33 -1.19 3.64 -4.43
CA PHE A 33 0.08 3.79 -5.10
C PHE A 33 -0.08 4.19 -6.57
N ALA A 34 -0.94 3.50 -7.32
CA ALA A 34 -1.17 3.80 -8.73
C ALA A 34 -1.71 5.23 -8.94
N ALA A 35 -2.61 5.70 -8.06
CA ALA A 35 -3.16 7.05 -8.10
C ALA A 35 -2.09 8.10 -7.76
N ARG A 36 -1.34 7.93 -6.68
CA ARG A 36 -0.26 8.84 -6.25
C ARG A 36 0.87 8.93 -7.28
N LEU A 37 1.29 7.79 -7.85
CA LEU A 37 2.28 7.77 -8.93
C LEU A 37 1.79 8.53 -10.16
N ALA A 38 0.54 8.29 -10.56
CA ALA A 38 -0.06 8.96 -11.70
C ALA A 38 -0.16 10.48 -11.48
N ALA A 39 -0.63 10.91 -10.31
CA ALA A 39 -0.74 12.33 -9.96
C ALA A 39 0.62 13.03 -9.97
N GLY A 40 1.64 12.45 -9.34
CA GLY A 40 2.96 13.04 -9.34
C GLY A 40 3.62 13.09 -10.72
N LEU A 41 3.31 12.17 -11.63
CA LEU A 41 3.74 12.25 -13.02
C LEU A 41 3.01 13.38 -13.78
N VAL A 42 1.71 13.60 -13.53
CA VAL A 42 0.96 14.72 -14.09
C VAL A 42 1.53 16.05 -13.60
N GLU A 43 1.85 16.17 -12.32
CA GLU A 43 2.49 17.36 -11.73
C GLU A 43 3.83 17.69 -12.40
N ARG A 44 4.56 16.67 -12.87
CA ARG A 44 5.80 16.82 -13.62
C ARG A 44 5.60 17.07 -15.12
N GLY A 45 4.34 17.24 -15.54
CA GLY A 45 4.00 17.61 -16.93
C GLY A 45 3.88 16.44 -17.89
N HIS A 46 3.81 15.21 -17.41
CA HIS A 46 3.57 14.02 -18.25
C HIS A 46 2.09 13.87 -18.63
N ASP A 47 1.84 13.29 -19.80
CA ASP A 47 0.49 12.90 -20.28
C ASP A 47 0.17 11.50 -19.74
N VAL A 48 -0.65 11.42 -18.68
CA VAL A 48 -0.92 10.17 -17.98
C VAL A 48 -2.33 9.66 -18.24
N HIS A 49 -2.40 8.42 -18.72
CA HIS A 49 -3.63 7.68 -18.94
C HIS A 49 -3.70 6.46 -18.01
N ILE A 50 -4.89 6.18 -17.48
CA ILE A 50 -5.13 5.02 -16.61
C ILE A 50 -6.07 4.03 -17.31
N VAL A 51 -5.77 2.74 -17.21
CA VAL A 51 -6.70 1.66 -17.56
C VAL A 51 -7.09 0.92 -16.30
N ALA A 52 -8.37 0.93 -15.97
CA ALA A 52 -8.89 0.33 -14.75
C ALA A 52 -10.27 -0.31 -14.95
N PRO A 53 -10.71 -1.23 -14.06
CA PRO A 53 -12.09 -1.70 -14.06
C PRO A 53 -13.05 -0.54 -13.79
N ALA A 54 -14.24 -0.59 -14.38
CA ALA A 54 -15.29 0.35 -14.04
C ALA A 54 -15.81 0.08 -12.62
N ALA A 55 -15.91 1.11 -11.79
CA ALA A 55 -16.45 1.01 -10.43
C ALA A 55 -17.96 0.74 -10.39
N SER A 56 -18.66 0.96 -11.52
CA SER A 56 -20.09 0.76 -11.66
C SER A 56 -20.44 0.14 -13.03
N ARG A 57 -21.71 0.21 -13.43
CA ARG A 57 -22.13 -0.17 -14.78
C ARG A 57 -21.65 0.81 -15.87
N LYS A 58 -21.31 2.04 -15.47
CA LYS A 58 -20.80 3.08 -16.38
C LYS A 58 -19.34 2.73 -16.72
N HIS A 59 -19.05 2.58 -18.01
CA HIS A 59 -17.72 2.31 -18.54
C HIS A 59 -17.46 3.19 -19.77
N GLY A 60 -16.20 3.46 -20.08
CA GLY A 60 -15.79 4.37 -21.15
C GLY A 60 -14.54 5.14 -20.77
N THR A 61 -14.29 6.24 -21.46
CA THR A 61 -13.13 7.10 -21.23
C THR A 61 -13.62 8.50 -20.85
N TRP A 62 -13.08 9.04 -19.76
CA TRP A 62 -13.34 10.40 -19.31
C TRP A 62 -12.23 10.89 -18.39
N THR A 63 -12.21 12.19 -18.08
CA THR A 63 -11.29 12.76 -17.10
C THR A 63 -11.84 12.54 -15.69
N GLU A 64 -10.99 12.05 -14.80
CA GLU A 64 -11.22 11.95 -13.35
C GLU A 64 -10.19 12.81 -12.62
N VAL A 65 -10.58 13.43 -11.51
CA VAL A 65 -9.66 14.14 -10.60
C VAL A 65 -9.28 13.17 -9.50
N LEU A 66 -8.00 12.84 -9.40
CA LEU A 66 -7.44 11.88 -8.43
C LEU A 66 -6.20 12.50 -7.81
N GLU A 67 -6.06 12.43 -6.48
CA GLU A 67 -4.95 13.09 -5.75
C GLU A 67 -4.76 14.56 -6.18
N GLY A 68 -5.87 15.27 -6.41
CA GLY A 68 -5.88 16.67 -6.86
C GLY A 68 -5.57 16.92 -8.34
N GLN A 69 -5.18 15.89 -9.11
CA GLN A 69 -4.76 16.04 -10.51
C GLN A 69 -5.81 15.47 -11.50
N PRO A 70 -6.10 16.20 -12.61
CA PRO A 70 -6.95 15.67 -13.67
C PRO A 70 -6.18 14.68 -14.54
N MET A 71 -6.74 13.50 -14.78
CA MET A 71 -6.14 12.49 -15.64
C MET A 71 -7.18 11.72 -16.45
N THR A 72 -6.79 11.21 -17.61
CA THR A 72 -7.68 10.44 -18.47
C THR A 72 -7.76 8.99 -18.00
N VAL A 73 -8.95 8.53 -17.65
CA VAL A 73 -9.20 7.17 -17.17
C VAL A 73 -10.05 6.38 -18.17
N HIS A 74 -9.53 5.26 -18.65
CA HIS A 74 -10.21 4.29 -19.49
C HIS A 74 -10.83 3.20 -18.60
N ARG A 75 -12.10 3.39 -18.23
CA ARG A 75 -12.85 2.45 -17.38
C ARG A 75 -13.38 1.29 -18.23
N LEU A 76 -12.79 0.12 -18.06
CA LEU A 76 -13.20 -1.10 -18.78
C LEU A 76 -14.44 -1.71 -18.13
N LYS A 77 -15.35 -2.26 -18.96
CA LYS A 77 -16.51 -3.00 -18.45
C LYS A 77 -16.04 -4.08 -17.48
N SER A 78 -16.67 -4.10 -16.30
CA SER A 78 -16.29 -4.96 -15.18
C SER A 78 -17.49 -5.72 -14.64
N TRP A 79 -17.24 -6.82 -13.96
CA TRP A 79 -18.22 -7.45 -13.09
C TRP A 79 -17.78 -7.38 -11.63
N ARG A 80 -18.76 -7.51 -10.75
CA ARG A 80 -18.55 -7.64 -9.32
C ARG A 80 -18.14 -9.06 -9.01
N TRP A 81 -17.07 -9.24 -8.22
CA TRP A 81 -16.68 -10.54 -7.72
C TRP A 81 -17.51 -10.89 -6.48
N TYR A 82 -18.38 -11.89 -6.63
CA TYR A 82 -19.09 -12.44 -5.49
C TYR A 82 -18.18 -13.49 -4.83
N PRO A 83 -17.96 -13.51 -3.50
CA PRO A 83 -18.71 -12.87 -2.41
C PRO A 83 -18.22 -11.47 -1.98
N HIS A 84 -17.21 -10.85 -2.67
CA HIS A 84 -16.64 -9.56 -2.27
C HIS A 84 -17.29 -8.41 -3.05
N PRO A 85 -18.27 -7.72 -2.44
CA PRO A 85 -19.04 -6.69 -3.13
C PRO A 85 -18.24 -5.45 -3.56
N TRP A 86 -17.10 -5.24 -2.98
CA TRP A 86 -16.20 -4.13 -3.28
C TRP A 86 -15.18 -4.45 -4.36
N LEU A 87 -14.91 -5.75 -4.67
CA LEU A 87 -13.93 -6.16 -5.68
C LEU A 87 -14.60 -6.31 -7.04
N ARG A 88 -14.02 -5.67 -8.05
CA ARG A 88 -14.48 -5.72 -9.43
C ARG A 88 -13.35 -6.10 -10.36
N PHE A 89 -13.64 -6.92 -11.36
CA PHE A 89 -12.68 -7.33 -12.38
C PHE A 89 -13.15 -6.92 -13.78
N ALA A 90 -12.21 -6.46 -14.61
CA ALA A 90 -12.45 -6.32 -16.04
C ALA A 90 -12.79 -7.68 -16.68
N LEU A 91 -13.52 -7.66 -17.81
CA LEU A 91 -13.93 -8.90 -18.48
C LEU A 91 -12.74 -9.60 -19.16
N PRO A 92 -12.31 -10.79 -18.69
CA PRO A 92 -11.08 -11.43 -19.18
C PRO A 92 -11.07 -11.74 -20.68
N TRP A 93 -12.25 -12.04 -21.26
CA TRP A 93 -12.40 -12.34 -22.69
C TRP A 93 -12.41 -11.11 -23.58
N GLN A 94 -12.58 -9.92 -23.03
CA GLN A 94 -12.53 -8.65 -23.77
C GLN A 94 -11.18 -7.94 -23.62
N ILE A 95 -10.29 -8.45 -22.75
CA ILE A 95 -9.11 -7.68 -22.36
C ILE A 95 -8.14 -7.44 -23.52
N GLU A 96 -7.94 -8.42 -24.38
CA GLU A 96 -7.05 -8.27 -25.54
C GLU A 96 -7.55 -7.18 -26.48
N LYS A 97 -8.86 -7.19 -26.80
CA LYS A 97 -9.49 -6.19 -27.67
C LYS A 97 -9.46 -4.80 -27.06
N ASN A 98 -9.77 -4.70 -25.75
CA ASN A 98 -9.78 -3.41 -25.05
C ASN A 98 -8.36 -2.85 -24.91
N SER A 99 -7.38 -3.68 -24.58
CA SER A 99 -5.98 -3.26 -24.51
C SER A 99 -5.45 -2.78 -25.86
N ALA A 100 -5.75 -3.51 -26.94
CA ALA A 100 -5.38 -3.09 -28.28
C ALA A 100 -5.98 -1.72 -28.62
N ARG A 101 -7.30 -1.55 -28.41
CA ARG A 101 -8.00 -0.27 -28.67
C ARG A 101 -7.36 0.89 -27.90
N VAL A 102 -7.16 0.74 -26.58
CA VAL A 102 -6.59 1.80 -25.77
C VAL A 102 -5.15 2.15 -26.19
N LEU A 103 -4.32 1.15 -26.48
CA LEU A 103 -2.97 1.39 -26.96
C LEU A 103 -2.93 2.11 -28.32
N ASP A 104 -3.86 1.79 -29.23
CA ASP A 104 -3.97 2.43 -30.55
C ASP A 104 -4.50 3.88 -30.44
N GLU A 105 -5.39 4.15 -29.48
CA GLU A 105 -5.93 5.49 -29.18
C GLU A 105 -4.88 6.37 -28.48
N VAL A 106 -4.23 5.85 -27.43
CA VAL A 106 -3.32 6.60 -26.58
C VAL A 106 -1.93 6.73 -27.21
N LYS A 107 -1.43 5.68 -27.87
CA LYS A 107 -0.06 5.59 -28.41
C LYS A 107 0.99 5.98 -27.35
N PRO A 108 1.04 5.26 -26.21
CA PRO A 108 1.93 5.62 -25.11
C PRO A 108 3.39 5.35 -25.45
N ASP A 109 4.28 6.14 -24.86
CA ASP A 109 5.74 5.89 -24.88
C ASP A 109 6.10 4.70 -23.98
N VAL A 110 5.34 4.51 -22.89
CA VAL A 110 5.56 3.44 -21.91
C VAL A 110 4.23 2.93 -21.35
N VAL A 111 4.17 1.63 -21.13
CA VAL A 111 3.08 0.94 -20.43
C VAL A 111 3.61 0.45 -19.09
N HIS A 112 2.97 0.86 -18.00
CA HIS A 112 3.28 0.38 -16.66
C HIS A 112 2.06 -0.34 -16.08
N PHE A 113 2.12 -1.65 -15.90
CA PHE A 113 1.04 -2.41 -15.28
C PHE A 113 1.35 -2.75 -13.83
N GLN A 114 0.34 -2.62 -12.94
CA GLN A 114 0.45 -2.74 -11.49
C GLN A 114 0.12 -4.15 -10.96
N SER A 115 -0.33 -5.03 -11.84
CA SER A 115 -0.58 -6.44 -11.52
C SER A 115 -0.64 -7.26 -12.81
N HIS A 116 -0.55 -8.57 -12.70
CA HIS A 116 -0.52 -9.50 -13.83
C HIS A 116 -1.86 -10.16 -14.14
N ILE A 117 -2.95 -9.83 -13.42
CA ILE A 117 -4.18 -10.63 -13.38
C ILE A 117 -4.94 -10.55 -14.72
N ILE A 118 -5.59 -9.43 -15.02
CA ILE A 118 -6.39 -9.27 -16.22
C ILE A 118 -5.88 -8.11 -17.07
N ILE A 119 -5.91 -6.88 -16.53
CA ILE A 119 -5.51 -5.67 -17.25
C ILE A 119 -4.03 -5.73 -17.60
N GLY A 120 -3.17 -6.03 -16.62
CA GLY A 120 -1.73 -6.13 -16.86
C GLY A 120 -1.37 -7.24 -17.85
N ARG A 121 -2.09 -8.37 -17.83
CA ARG A 121 -1.91 -9.43 -18.82
C ARG A 121 -2.23 -8.94 -20.24
N GLY A 122 -3.37 -8.26 -20.42
CA GLY A 122 -3.78 -7.75 -21.73
C GLY A 122 -2.86 -6.65 -22.23
N LEU A 123 -2.54 -5.67 -21.37
CA LEU A 123 -1.65 -4.57 -21.73
C LEU A 123 -0.24 -5.06 -22.05
N SER A 124 0.36 -5.91 -21.22
CA SER A 124 1.71 -6.44 -21.47
C SER A 124 1.79 -7.24 -22.78
N ASN A 125 0.75 -8.02 -23.10
CA ASN A 125 0.69 -8.79 -24.35
C ASN A 125 0.56 -7.87 -25.58
N GLN A 126 -0.33 -6.89 -25.54
CA GLN A 126 -0.58 -5.99 -26.67
C GLN A 126 0.53 -4.94 -26.85
N ALA A 127 1.14 -4.47 -25.75
CA ALA A 127 2.29 -3.56 -25.80
C ALA A 127 3.52 -4.25 -26.41
N LYS A 128 3.78 -5.52 -26.02
CA LYS A 128 4.88 -6.31 -26.61
C LYS A 128 4.76 -6.46 -28.13
N LYS A 129 3.53 -6.69 -28.63
CA LYS A 129 3.27 -6.79 -30.09
C LYS A 129 3.53 -5.49 -30.83
N ARG A 130 3.45 -4.34 -30.16
CA ARG A 130 3.66 -2.99 -30.71
C ARG A 130 5.07 -2.45 -30.48
N GLY A 131 5.94 -3.19 -29.80
CA GLY A 131 7.27 -2.73 -29.43
C GLY A 131 7.27 -1.56 -28.45
N ILE A 132 6.20 -1.38 -27.67
CA ILE A 132 6.08 -0.34 -26.64
C ILE A 132 6.85 -0.81 -25.41
N ARG A 133 7.59 0.10 -24.76
CA ARG A 133 8.29 -0.14 -23.49
C ARG A 133 7.35 -0.59 -22.40
N ILE A 134 7.71 -1.63 -21.68
CA ILE A 134 6.83 -2.25 -20.67
C ILE A 134 7.54 -2.29 -19.32
N ILE A 135 6.88 -1.75 -18.30
CA ILE A 135 7.27 -1.85 -16.90
C ILE A 135 6.18 -2.61 -16.15
N GLY A 136 6.56 -3.45 -15.22
CA GLY A 136 5.60 -4.18 -14.40
C GLY A 136 5.92 -4.07 -12.91
N THR A 137 4.95 -3.65 -12.09
CA THR A 137 5.07 -3.67 -10.63
C THR A 137 4.16 -4.75 -10.05
N ASN A 138 4.69 -5.57 -9.16
CA ASN A 138 3.91 -6.58 -8.46
C ASN A 138 3.52 -6.09 -7.07
N HIS A 139 2.22 -5.91 -6.86
CA HIS A 139 1.59 -5.60 -5.57
C HIS A 139 0.76 -6.76 -5.02
N PHE A 140 0.91 -7.96 -5.57
CA PHE A 140 -0.04 -9.01 -5.37
C PHE A 140 0.63 -10.35 -5.10
N MET A 141 0.11 -11.09 -4.13
CA MET A 141 0.47 -12.47 -3.83
C MET A 141 -0.74 -13.37 -4.12
N PRO A 142 -0.61 -14.39 -5.01
CA PRO A 142 -1.71 -15.31 -5.30
C PRO A 142 -2.27 -16.00 -4.06
N GLU A 143 -1.43 -16.25 -3.06
CA GLU A 143 -1.82 -16.88 -1.79
C GLU A 143 -2.90 -16.06 -1.08
N ASN A 144 -2.80 -14.73 -1.07
CA ASN A 144 -3.78 -13.85 -0.43
C ASN A 144 -5.16 -13.88 -1.12
N MET A 145 -5.23 -14.33 -2.39
CA MET A 145 -6.52 -14.50 -3.06
C MET A 145 -7.23 -15.80 -2.70
N LEU A 146 -6.51 -16.81 -2.29
CA LEU A 146 -7.13 -18.11 -2.00
C LEU A 146 -8.10 -18.04 -0.84
N GLU A 147 -7.79 -17.25 0.19
CA GLU A 147 -8.68 -17.01 1.32
C GLU A 147 -10.04 -16.42 0.87
N HIS A 148 -10.05 -15.75 -0.30
CA HIS A 148 -11.23 -15.13 -0.89
C HIS A 148 -11.87 -15.99 -1.99
N THR A 149 -11.47 -17.25 -2.13
CA THR A 149 -12.07 -18.19 -3.10
C THR A 149 -12.79 -19.32 -2.38
N LEU A 150 -13.86 -19.81 -2.99
CA LEU A 150 -14.55 -21.02 -2.53
C LEU A 150 -13.90 -22.29 -3.12
N LEU A 151 -12.61 -22.25 -3.44
CA LEU A 151 -11.90 -23.38 -4.02
C LEU A 151 -11.70 -24.48 -2.96
N PRO A 152 -12.08 -25.72 -3.26
CA PRO A 152 -11.73 -26.86 -2.43
C PRO A 152 -10.22 -26.94 -2.18
N GLU A 153 -9.81 -27.36 -0.99
CA GLU A 153 -8.41 -27.37 -0.54
C GLU A 153 -7.47 -28.08 -1.54
N PHE A 154 -7.89 -29.21 -2.12
CA PHE A 154 -7.09 -29.94 -3.09
C PHE A 154 -6.82 -29.19 -4.41
N LEU A 155 -7.61 -28.15 -4.74
CA LEU A 155 -7.42 -27.30 -5.93
C LEU A 155 -6.61 -26.04 -5.63
N GLN A 156 -6.38 -25.69 -4.36
CA GLN A 156 -5.69 -24.44 -4.00
C GLN A 156 -4.23 -24.43 -4.48
N ALA A 157 -3.46 -25.47 -4.19
CA ALA A 157 -2.07 -25.55 -4.62
C ALA A 157 -1.88 -25.55 -6.15
N PRO A 158 -2.68 -26.29 -6.95
CA PRO A 158 -2.69 -26.14 -8.41
C PRO A 158 -3.03 -24.72 -8.88
N ALA A 159 -4.01 -24.06 -8.25
CA ALA A 159 -4.43 -22.70 -8.61
C ALA A 159 -3.32 -21.69 -8.35
N VAL A 160 -2.63 -21.76 -7.21
CA VAL A 160 -1.46 -20.93 -6.89
C VAL A 160 -0.36 -21.11 -7.92
N ARG A 161 -0.01 -22.36 -8.25
CA ARG A 161 1.01 -22.63 -9.28
C ARG A 161 0.63 -22.06 -10.64
N ALA A 162 -0.64 -22.17 -11.04
CA ALA A 162 -1.13 -21.58 -12.27
C ALA A 162 -1.06 -20.05 -12.26
N ALA A 163 -1.39 -19.42 -11.13
CA ALA A 163 -1.30 -17.97 -10.93
C ALA A 163 0.15 -17.49 -11.02
N TRP A 164 1.10 -18.15 -10.36
CA TRP A 164 2.53 -17.83 -10.48
C TRP A 164 3.08 -18.04 -11.89
N ALA A 165 2.63 -19.08 -12.59
CA ALA A 165 2.97 -19.27 -14.00
C ALA A 165 2.40 -18.16 -14.89
N ALA A 166 1.20 -17.67 -14.60
CA ALA A 166 0.61 -16.51 -15.29
C ALA A 166 1.38 -15.21 -14.99
N ALA A 167 1.77 -14.99 -13.72
CA ALA A 167 2.63 -13.89 -13.30
C ALA A 167 3.96 -13.90 -14.05
N SER A 168 4.65 -15.06 -14.07
CA SER A 168 5.91 -15.24 -14.78
C SER A 168 5.81 -14.89 -16.27
N ARG A 169 4.70 -15.26 -16.93
CA ARG A 169 4.48 -14.91 -18.34
C ARG A 169 4.20 -13.42 -18.56
N SER A 170 3.44 -12.78 -17.68
CA SER A 170 3.09 -11.36 -17.82
C SER A 170 4.27 -10.46 -17.50
N PHE A 171 4.92 -10.67 -16.37
CA PHE A 171 6.12 -9.93 -15.99
C PHE A 171 7.33 -10.22 -16.89
N GLY A 172 7.44 -11.44 -17.43
CA GLY A 172 8.51 -11.78 -18.40
C GLY A 172 8.44 -11.03 -19.73
N ARG A 173 7.38 -10.24 -19.99
CA ARG A 173 7.29 -9.31 -21.14
C ARG A 173 7.84 -7.92 -20.80
N ALA A 174 7.91 -7.57 -19.52
CA ALA A 174 8.40 -6.29 -19.06
C ALA A 174 9.95 -6.21 -19.19
N GLU A 175 10.45 -5.03 -19.52
CA GLU A 175 11.89 -4.74 -19.54
C GLU A 175 12.42 -4.56 -18.11
N VAL A 176 11.57 -3.98 -17.24
CA VAL A 176 11.87 -3.80 -15.83
C VAL A 176 10.69 -4.32 -15.01
N VAL A 177 11.00 -5.14 -14.00
CA VAL A 177 10.02 -5.62 -13.03
C VAL A 177 10.37 -5.06 -11.66
N THR A 178 9.38 -4.53 -10.97
CA THR A 178 9.56 -3.93 -9.65
C THR A 178 8.60 -4.53 -8.62
N THR A 179 8.94 -4.36 -7.36
CA THR A 179 8.10 -4.69 -6.19
C THR A 179 8.34 -3.65 -5.10
N PRO A 180 7.44 -3.51 -4.11
CA PRO A 180 7.60 -2.47 -3.08
C PRO A 180 8.82 -2.65 -2.17
N THR A 181 9.27 -3.88 -1.93
CA THR A 181 10.37 -4.20 -1.00
C THR A 181 11.28 -5.29 -1.54
N ARG A 182 12.51 -5.38 -1.03
CA ARG A 182 13.43 -6.48 -1.40
C ARG A 182 12.86 -7.83 -1.03
N LYS A 183 12.19 -7.95 0.12
CA LYS A 183 11.51 -9.20 0.52
C LYS A 183 10.45 -9.63 -0.49
N ALA A 184 9.65 -8.68 -0.99
CA ALA A 184 8.67 -8.95 -2.03
C ALA A 184 9.31 -9.34 -3.37
N ALA A 185 10.47 -8.75 -3.69
CA ALA A 185 11.22 -9.11 -4.88
C ALA A 185 11.79 -10.54 -4.79
N ASP A 186 12.41 -10.89 -3.66
CA ASP A 186 12.92 -12.24 -3.41
C ASP A 186 11.80 -13.29 -3.51
N PHE A 187 10.62 -12.96 -2.99
CA PHE A 187 9.45 -13.80 -3.09
C PHE A 187 8.99 -13.99 -4.54
N LEU A 188 8.88 -12.90 -5.31
CA LEU A 188 8.52 -12.96 -6.73
C LEU A 188 9.54 -13.78 -7.54
N GLU A 189 10.83 -13.57 -7.31
CA GLU A 189 11.92 -14.31 -7.96
C GLU A 189 11.92 -15.80 -7.60
N HIS A 190 11.53 -16.14 -6.36
CA HIS A 190 11.43 -17.52 -5.88
C HIS A 190 10.34 -18.31 -6.63
N TYR A 191 9.16 -17.72 -6.80
CA TYR A 191 8.01 -18.40 -7.41
C TYR A 191 7.93 -18.26 -8.93
N THR A 192 8.78 -17.42 -9.53
CA THR A 192 8.81 -17.19 -10.97
C THR A 192 10.19 -17.51 -11.55
N LYS A 193 10.35 -17.33 -12.86
CA LYS A 193 11.66 -17.42 -13.53
C LYS A 193 12.34 -16.04 -13.66
N LEU A 194 11.79 -15.03 -13.05
CA LEU A 194 12.32 -13.66 -13.09
C LEU A 194 13.61 -13.56 -12.27
N ARG A 195 14.47 -12.63 -12.66
CA ARG A 195 15.68 -12.25 -11.94
C ARG A 195 15.91 -10.77 -12.08
N GLY A 196 16.58 -10.18 -11.10
CA GLY A 196 16.89 -8.76 -11.11
C GLY A 196 15.64 -7.89 -10.87
N VAL A 197 14.68 -8.38 -10.10
CA VAL A 197 13.51 -7.62 -9.68
C VAL A 197 13.96 -6.48 -8.76
N ILE A 198 13.57 -5.26 -9.09
CA ILE A 198 14.01 -4.06 -8.38
C ILE A 198 13.01 -3.73 -7.27
N ALA A 199 13.51 -3.47 -6.07
CA ALA A 199 12.71 -2.99 -4.96
C ALA A 199 12.60 -1.45 -5.05
N ILE A 200 11.36 -0.94 -5.19
CA ILE A 200 11.05 0.49 -5.20
C ILE A 200 9.88 0.71 -4.28
N SER A 201 10.08 1.52 -3.23
CA SER A 201 9.01 1.84 -2.28
C SER A 201 7.79 2.42 -3.00
N CYS A 202 6.59 2.12 -2.48
CA CYS A 202 5.37 2.81 -2.93
C CYS A 202 5.39 4.30 -2.62
N GLY A 203 6.19 4.72 -1.66
CA GLY A 203 6.30 6.09 -1.23
C GLY A 203 5.13 6.56 -0.35
N VAL A 204 5.41 7.55 0.46
CA VAL A 204 4.44 8.31 1.23
C VAL A 204 4.81 9.79 1.13
N ASP A 205 3.81 10.65 1.01
CA ASP A 205 4.02 12.10 1.12
C ASP A 205 4.00 12.49 2.60
N ALA A 206 5.18 12.58 3.21
CA ALA A 206 5.31 12.93 4.61
C ALA A 206 4.81 14.36 4.92
N HIS A 207 4.72 15.26 3.94
CA HIS A 207 4.21 16.62 4.15
C HIS A 207 2.71 16.67 4.42
N HIS A 208 1.98 15.61 4.07
CA HIS A 208 0.54 15.49 4.35
C HIS A 208 0.24 15.12 5.81
N TYR A 209 1.25 14.75 6.60
CA TYR A 209 1.10 14.30 7.98
C TYR A 209 1.78 15.28 8.94
N THR A 210 1.19 15.45 10.12
CA THR A 210 1.71 16.37 11.14
C THR A 210 2.12 15.58 12.38
N PRO A 211 3.41 15.39 12.63
CA PRO A 211 3.89 14.77 13.84
C PRO A 211 3.55 15.63 15.07
N ASP A 212 3.05 14.99 16.13
CA ASP A 212 2.78 15.63 17.40
C ASP A 212 3.80 15.16 18.46
N PHE A 213 4.59 16.09 18.96
CA PHE A 213 5.58 15.87 20.04
C PHE A 213 5.12 16.40 21.38
N SER A 214 3.86 16.83 21.50
CA SER A 214 3.27 17.21 22.78
C SER A 214 3.25 16.00 23.75
N PRO A 215 3.33 16.23 25.07
CA PRO A 215 3.13 15.16 26.03
C PRO A 215 1.78 14.47 25.81
N ARG A 216 1.78 13.14 25.82
CA ARG A 216 0.55 12.38 25.63
C ARG A 216 -0.48 12.67 26.71
N THR A 217 -1.72 12.82 26.33
CA THR A 217 -2.85 13.06 27.23
C THR A 217 -3.72 11.82 27.45
N GLU A 218 -3.56 10.79 26.58
CA GLU A 218 -4.27 9.52 26.66
C GLU A 218 -3.44 8.39 26.05
N ASN A 219 -3.77 7.16 26.40
CA ASN A 219 -3.18 5.95 25.82
C ASN A 219 -4.07 5.44 24.68
N ARG A 220 -3.77 5.81 23.44
CA ARG A 220 -4.54 5.42 22.27
C ARG A 220 -3.74 4.54 21.33
N ILE A 221 -4.23 3.32 21.13
CA ILE A 221 -3.71 2.38 20.13
C ILE A 221 -4.52 2.57 18.85
N LEU A 222 -3.87 2.73 17.72
CA LEU A 222 -4.50 2.92 16.42
C LEU A 222 -4.13 1.80 15.45
N PHE A 223 -5.12 1.30 14.75
CA PHE A 223 -4.96 0.52 13.52
C PHE A 223 -5.66 1.23 12.37
N VAL A 224 -5.02 1.24 11.19
CA VAL A 224 -5.59 1.74 9.94
C VAL A 224 -5.45 0.66 8.87
N GLY A 225 -6.55 0.32 8.21
CA GLY A 225 -6.52 -0.64 7.11
C GLY A 225 -7.84 -1.39 6.90
N ARG A 226 -7.85 -2.30 5.92
CA ARG A 226 -8.99 -3.18 5.70
C ARG A 226 -9.15 -4.16 6.87
N ILE A 227 -10.38 -4.44 7.24
CA ILE A 227 -10.71 -5.37 8.33
C ILE A 227 -10.92 -6.77 7.72
N THR A 228 -9.81 -7.46 7.45
CA THR A 228 -9.72 -8.75 6.77
C THR A 228 -8.89 -9.75 7.58
N ASN A 229 -8.94 -11.05 7.25
CA ASN A 229 -8.30 -12.11 8.04
C ASN A 229 -6.78 -11.93 8.14
N GLU A 230 -6.13 -11.57 7.04
CA GLU A 230 -4.67 -11.40 6.99
C GLU A 230 -4.16 -10.26 7.90
N LYS A 231 -5.05 -9.35 8.30
CA LYS A 231 -4.73 -8.26 9.24
C LYS A 231 -4.72 -8.70 10.70
N GLN A 232 -5.19 -9.90 11.03
CA GLN A 232 -5.10 -10.51 12.36
C GLN A 232 -5.62 -9.61 13.51
N LEU A 233 -6.70 -8.86 13.26
CA LEU A 233 -7.26 -7.92 14.24
C LEU A 233 -7.91 -8.61 15.45
N ASP A 234 -8.25 -9.88 15.33
CA ASP A 234 -8.65 -10.71 16.45
C ASP A 234 -7.51 -10.86 17.48
N LYS A 235 -6.25 -10.94 17.02
CA LYS A 235 -5.07 -10.95 17.90
C LYS A 235 -4.87 -9.60 18.58
N LEU A 236 -5.09 -8.49 17.85
CA LEU A 236 -5.03 -7.16 18.46
C LEU A 236 -6.09 -6.97 19.54
N LEU A 237 -7.34 -7.40 19.31
CA LEU A 237 -8.40 -7.33 20.31
C LEU A 237 -8.08 -8.18 21.56
N ARG A 238 -7.53 -9.38 21.37
CA ARG A 238 -7.12 -10.26 22.48
C ARG A 238 -5.95 -9.66 23.26
N ALA A 239 -4.93 -9.12 22.56
CA ALA A 239 -3.81 -8.42 23.21
C ALA A 239 -4.30 -7.18 23.98
N PHE A 240 -5.21 -6.40 23.41
CA PHE A 240 -5.82 -5.25 24.05
C PHE A 240 -6.61 -5.63 25.31
N ALA A 241 -7.31 -6.78 25.29
CA ALA A 241 -8.12 -7.23 26.42
C ALA A 241 -7.32 -7.63 27.65
N ILE A 242 -6.08 -8.04 27.49
CA ILE A 242 -5.18 -8.43 28.59
C ILE A 242 -4.26 -7.30 29.07
N LEU A 243 -4.36 -6.09 28.47
CA LEU A 243 -3.67 -4.91 28.99
C LEU A 243 -4.19 -4.55 30.40
N ASP A 244 -3.29 -4.05 31.25
CA ASP A 244 -3.67 -3.56 32.57
C ASP A 244 -4.74 -2.45 32.45
N PRO A 245 -5.91 -2.60 33.09
CA PRO A 245 -6.98 -1.60 33.04
C PRO A 245 -6.56 -0.22 33.56
N SER A 246 -5.55 -0.14 34.42
CA SER A 246 -5.03 1.13 34.96
C SER A 246 -4.38 2.01 33.88
N LEU A 247 -4.02 1.46 32.71
CA LEU A 247 -3.52 2.21 31.57
C LEU A 247 -4.59 3.09 30.91
N ASP A 248 -5.87 2.88 31.21
CA ASP A 248 -7.02 3.52 30.54
C ASP A 248 -6.88 3.58 29.01
N ALA A 249 -6.30 2.50 28.44
CA ALA A 249 -6.01 2.44 27.02
C ALA A 249 -7.28 2.34 26.19
N LYS A 250 -7.31 3.03 25.05
CA LYS A 250 -8.37 2.99 24.03
C LYS A 250 -7.82 2.40 22.74
N LEU A 251 -8.63 1.63 22.04
CA LEU A 251 -8.30 1.07 20.74
C LEU A 251 -9.20 1.67 19.67
N GLU A 252 -8.61 2.16 18.60
CA GLU A 252 -9.33 2.67 17.45
C GLU A 252 -8.96 1.88 16.19
N LEU A 253 -9.98 1.34 15.51
CA LEU A 253 -9.87 0.59 14.27
C LEU A 253 -10.50 1.42 13.14
N VAL A 254 -9.65 2.01 12.28
CA VAL A 254 -10.08 2.83 11.14
C VAL A 254 -10.02 1.98 9.88
N GLY A 255 -11.16 1.81 9.23
CA GLY A 255 -11.36 1.04 8.03
C GLY A 255 -12.54 0.07 8.14
N GLY A 256 -12.87 -0.58 7.05
CA GLY A 256 -13.96 -1.55 6.97
C GLY A 256 -13.52 -2.87 6.34
N GLY A 257 -14.36 -3.87 6.43
CA GLY A 257 -14.11 -5.18 5.83
C GLY A 257 -15.03 -6.27 6.37
N GLU A 258 -14.89 -7.48 5.82
CA GLU A 258 -15.77 -8.61 6.12
C GLU A 258 -15.70 -9.10 7.57
N GLN A 259 -14.60 -8.82 8.28
CA GLN A 259 -14.41 -9.24 9.67
C GLN A 259 -15.00 -8.27 10.70
N GLU A 260 -15.54 -7.13 10.30
CA GLU A 260 -15.96 -6.07 11.22
C GLU A 260 -17.01 -6.56 12.23
N ASN A 261 -18.03 -7.29 11.77
CA ASN A 261 -19.08 -7.81 12.65
C ASN A 261 -18.56 -8.87 13.62
N SER A 262 -17.70 -9.78 13.17
CA SER A 262 -17.09 -10.80 14.03
C SER A 262 -16.17 -10.19 15.09
N LEU A 263 -15.41 -9.14 14.72
CA LEU A 263 -14.56 -8.41 15.67
C LEU A 263 -15.37 -7.61 16.70
N LYS A 264 -16.50 -7.00 16.31
CA LYS A 264 -17.41 -6.35 17.26
C LYS A 264 -17.98 -7.35 18.29
N ALA A 265 -18.36 -8.55 17.82
CA ALA A 265 -18.81 -9.62 18.70
C ALA A 265 -17.68 -10.10 19.62
N LEU A 266 -16.46 -10.27 19.10
CA LEU A 266 -15.30 -10.64 19.89
C LEU A 266 -14.96 -9.58 20.95
N ALA A 267 -15.00 -8.29 20.62
CA ALA A 267 -14.77 -7.19 21.58
C ALA A 267 -15.79 -7.22 22.73
N THR A 268 -17.06 -7.56 22.44
CA THR A 268 -18.10 -7.75 23.47
C THR A 268 -17.80 -8.98 24.33
N GLN A 269 -17.43 -10.11 23.72
CA GLN A 269 -17.07 -11.34 24.44
C GLN A 269 -15.87 -11.14 25.37
N LEU A 270 -14.89 -10.33 24.94
CA LEU A 270 -13.69 -10.01 25.73
C LEU A 270 -13.92 -8.91 26.78
N GLY A 271 -15.13 -8.31 26.83
CA GLY A 271 -15.46 -7.25 27.79
C GLY A 271 -14.77 -5.91 27.53
N VAL A 272 -14.31 -5.66 26.30
CA VAL A 272 -13.58 -4.43 25.94
C VAL A 272 -14.35 -3.54 24.97
N ARG A 273 -15.60 -3.88 24.64
CA ARG A 273 -16.39 -3.20 23.59
C ARG A 273 -16.47 -1.67 23.77
N ASP A 274 -16.59 -1.21 25.00
CA ASP A 274 -16.73 0.22 25.33
C ASP A 274 -15.41 1.01 25.17
N ARG A 275 -14.28 0.31 25.14
CA ARG A 275 -12.95 0.90 24.92
C ARG A 275 -12.45 0.74 23.49
N VAL A 276 -13.25 0.14 22.59
CA VAL A 276 -12.89 -0.09 21.19
C VAL A 276 -13.80 0.68 20.26
N THR A 277 -13.23 1.59 19.46
CA THR A 277 -13.91 2.33 18.42
C THR A 277 -13.73 1.64 17.07
N PHE A 278 -14.83 1.33 16.39
CA PHE A 278 -14.85 0.88 15.00
C PHE A 278 -15.34 2.04 14.15
N THR A 279 -14.43 2.73 13.47
CA THR A 279 -14.73 3.96 12.73
C THR A 279 -15.39 3.67 11.38
N GLY A 280 -15.12 2.50 10.80
CA GLY A 280 -15.46 2.25 9.40
C GLY A 280 -14.52 3.02 8.44
N TYR A 281 -14.95 3.18 7.19
CA TYR A 281 -14.20 4.00 6.24
C TYR A 281 -14.27 5.47 6.66
N ALA A 282 -13.10 6.08 6.78
CA ALA A 282 -12.96 7.46 7.21
C ALA A 282 -12.49 8.36 6.06
N GLU A 283 -12.94 9.61 6.08
CA GLU A 283 -12.38 10.66 5.23
C GLU A 283 -10.94 10.99 5.64
N GLU A 284 -10.18 11.55 4.70
CA GLU A 284 -8.74 11.78 4.88
C GLU A 284 -8.40 12.67 6.07
N ASP A 285 -9.19 13.73 6.31
CA ASP A 285 -9.00 14.63 7.46
C ASP A 285 -9.18 13.89 8.79
N TYR A 286 -10.16 13.00 8.88
CA TYR A 286 -10.34 12.16 10.06
C TYR A 286 -9.16 11.22 10.27
N LEU A 287 -8.69 10.59 9.18
CA LEU A 287 -7.55 9.67 9.22
C LEU A 287 -6.29 10.38 9.72
N ARG A 288 -5.97 11.56 9.19
CA ARG A 288 -4.84 12.37 9.64
C ARG A 288 -4.95 12.74 11.11
N ASN A 289 -6.13 13.18 11.55
CA ASN A 289 -6.41 13.45 12.96
C ASN A 289 -6.22 12.21 13.85
N ALA A 290 -6.69 11.05 13.42
CA ALA A 290 -6.52 9.79 14.16
C ALA A 290 -5.04 9.42 14.31
N LEU A 291 -4.25 9.59 13.26
CA LEU A 291 -2.81 9.37 13.26
C LEU A 291 -2.09 10.36 14.20
N THR A 292 -2.43 11.64 14.17
CA THR A 292 -1.80 12.66 15.02
C THR A 292 -2.06 12.42 16.52
N ARG A 293 -3.30 12.04 16.91
CA ARG A 293 -3.68 11.87 18.34
C ARG A 293 -3.34 10.50 18.92
N ALA A 294 -2.91 9.53 18.10
CA ALA A 294 -2.56 8.21 18.60
C ALA A 294 -1.25 8.22 19.41
N THR A 295 -1.11 7.26 20.34
CA THR A 295 0.12 7.02 21.10
C THR A 295 1.01 6.01 20.37
N VAL A 296 0.40 4.98 19.78
CA VAL A 296 1.09 3.89 19.12
C VAL A 296 0.24 3.36 17.96
N PHE A 297 0.90 3.02 16.85
CA PHE A 297 0.28 2.34 15.72
C PHE A 297 0.48 0.83 15.85
N ALA A 298 -0.58 0.04 15.71
CA ALA A 298 -0.54 -1.41 15.82
C ALA A 298 -0.81 -2.06 14.46
N MET A 299 0.14 -2.87 13.95
CA MET A 299 0.01 -3.56 12.66
C MET A 299 0.28 -5.07 12.81
N PRO A 300 -0.72 -5.86 13.19
CA PRO A 300 -0.55 -7.31 13.38
C PRO A 300 -0.64 -8.13 12.08
N SER A 301 -0.63 -7.49 10.93
CA SER A 301 -0.77 -8.13 9.62
C SER A 301 0.36 -9.13 9.32
N ILE A 302 0.00 -10.25 8.70
CA ILE A 302 0.97 -11.29 8.28
C ILE A 302 1.24 -11.30 6.77
N ALA A 303 0.66 -10.39 6.01
CA ALA A 303 0.67 -10.44 4.54
C ALA A 303 0.96 -9.08 3.86
N GLU A 304 1.81 -8.25 4.48
CA GLU A 304 2.20 -6.97 3.90
C GLU A 304 3.35 -7.11 2.90
N LEU A 305 3.19 -6.58 1.71
CA LEU A 305 4.31 -6.41 0.77
C LEU A 305 5.10 -5.13 1.03
N GLN A 306 4.47 -4.11 1.66
CA GLN A 306 5.12 -2.93 2.25
C GLN A 306 4.37 -2.36 3.44
N SER A 307 3.08 -2.13 3.39
CA SER A 307 2.23 -1.44 4.37
C SER A 307 2.30 0.09 4.31
N ILE A 308 1.52 0.66 3.39
CA ILE A 308 1.39 2.12 3.25
C ILE A 308 0.88 2.74 4.55
N ALA A 309 -0.12 2.14 5.21
CA ALA A 309 -0.67 2.63 6.47
C ALA A 309 0.40 2.72 7.60
N THR A 310 1.36 1.78 7.63
CA THR A 310 2.49 1.88 8.57
C THR A 310 3.40 3.04 8.22
N MET A 311 3.68 3.29 6.93
CA MET A 311 4.47 4.46 6.52
C MET A 311 3.75 5.78 6.84
N GLU A 312 2.43 5.84 6.67
CA GLU A 312 1.60 7.01 7.03
C GLU A 312 1.63 7.26 8.55
N ALA A 313 1.55 6.20 9.36
CA ALA A 313 1.72 6.30 10.81
C ALA A 313 3.12 6.79 11.20
N MET A 314 4.17 6.25 10.56
CA MET A 314 5.54 6.71 10.79
C MET A 314 5.76 8.17 10.34
N ALA A 315 5.15 8.60 9.25
CA ALA A 315 5.15 9.99 8.78
C ALA A 315 4.43 10.95 9.74
N SER A 316 3.47 10.41 10.52
CA SER A 316 2.83 11.12 11.64
C SER A 316 3.66 11.07 12.94
N GLY A 317 4.86 10.50 12.91
CA GLY A 317 5.74 10.37 14.06
C GLY A 317 5.30 9.29 15.05
N LEU A 318 4.45 8.33 14.68
CA LEU A 318 4.02 7.28 15.60
C LEU A 318 5.07 6.18 15.74
N PRO A 319 5.35 5.72 16.97
CA PRO A 319 5.99 4.44 17.18
C PRO A 319 5.06 3.31 16.74
N VAL A 320 5.64 2.21 16.27
CA VAL A 320 4.89 1.10 15.67
C VAL A 320 5.11 -0.19 16.44
N VAL A 321 4.03 -0.90 16.76
CA VAL A 321 4.09 -2.30 17.22
C VAL A 321 3.53 -3.20 16.11
N ALA A 322 4.38 -4.01 15.50
CA ALA A 322 4.03 -4.78 14.32
C ALA A 322 4.40 -6.27 14.43
N ALA A 323 3.69 -7.10 13.69
CA ALA A 323 4.07 -8.50 13.53
C ALA A 323 5.43 -8.63 12.83
N ASN A 324 6.29 -9.52 13.32
CA ASN A 324 7.55 -9.88 12.66
C ASN A 324 7.28 -10.75 11.42
N ALA A 325 6.61 -10.17 10.42
CA ALA A 325 6.13 -10.87 9.24
C ALA A 325 6.35 -10.06 7.96
N MET A 326 6.69 -10.78 6.89
CA MET A 326 6.80 -10.24 5.52
C MET A 326 7.64 -8.96 5.45
N ALA A 327 7.03 -7.83 5.05
CA ALA A 327 7.74 -6.56 4.86
C ALA A 327 7.74 -5.65 6.10
N LEU A 328 7.02 -5.97 7.19
CA LEU A 328 6.95 -5.12 8.37
C LEU A 328 8.30 -4.90 9.05
N PRO A 329 9.21 -5.91 9.18
CA PRO A 329 10.56 -5.69 9.71
C PRO A 329 11.45 -4.75 8.88
N HIS A 330 11.04 -4.43 7.64
CA HIS A 330 11.71 -3.42 6.83
C HIS A 330 11.37 -1.98 7.26
N LEU A 331 10.20 -1.79 7.87
CA LEU A 331 9.71 -0.49 8.35
C LEU A 331 9.93 -0.33 9.86
N VAL A 332 9.80 -1.41 10.62
CA VAL A 332 9.85 -1.40 12.08
C VAL A 332 11.15 -2.06 12.54
N HIS A 333 12.03 -1.26 13.10
CA HIS A 333 13.29 -1.70 13.67
C HIS A 333 13.11 -1.85 15.18
N ASP A 334 13.24 -3.08 15.69
CA ASP A 334 12.92 -3.43 17.08
C ASP A 334 13.75 -2.62 18.06
N GLY A 335 13.08 -1.85 18.93
CA GLY A 335 13.70 -0.95 19.91
C GLY A 335 14.14 0.42 19.36
N GLU A 336 14.08 0.68 18.06
CA GLU A 336 14.46 1.97 17.45
C GLU A 336 13.25 2.87 17.22
N ASN A 337 12.28 2.44 16.40
CA ASN A 337 11.04 3.18 16.11
C ASN A 337 9.77 2.46 16.56
N GLY A 338 9.92 1.37 17.30
CA GLY A 338 8.83 0.56 17.81
C GLY A 338 9.29 -0.84 18.14
N TYR A 339 8.37 -1.80 18.09
CA TYR A 339 8.67 -3.18 18.48
C TYR A 339 8.03 -4.19 17.53
N LEU A 340 8.73 -5.30 17.36
CA LEU A 340 8.24 -6.47 16.65
C LEU A 340 7.77 -7.53 17.64
N PHE A 341 6.75 -8.30 17.26
CA PHE A 341 6.28 -9.46 18.00
C PHE A 341 6.08 -10.65 17.07
N GLU A 342 6.19 -11.87 17.61
CA GLU A 342 5.98 -13.09 16.82
C GLU A 342 4.52 -13.22 16.37
N PRO A 343 4.24 -13.43 15.08
CA PRO A 343 2.88 -13.55 14.56
C PRO A 343 2.03 -14.56 15.36
N GLY A 344 0.87 -14.13 15.81
CA GLY A 344 -0.06 -14.95 16.61
C GLY A 344 0.23 -14.98 18.11
N ASN A 345 1.37 -14.48 18.58
CA ASN A 345 1.70 -14.39 20.00
C ASN A 345 1.02 -13.18 20.66
N VAL A 346 -0.16 -13.42 21.24
CA VAL A 346 -1.03 -12.40 21.84
C VAL A 346 -0.37 -11.77 23.07
N GLU A 347 0.28 -12.59 23.90
CA GLU A 347 0.94 -12.16 25.14
C GLU A 347 2.13 -11.25 24.86
N GLU A 348 2.96 -11.60 23.88
CA GLU A 348 4.08 -10.75 23.46
C GLU A 348 3.57 -9.45 22.84
N PHE A 349 2.52 -9.51 22.00
CA PHE A 349 1.92 -8.31 21.43
C PHE A 349 1.42 -7.36 22.52
N ALA A 350 0.72 -7.87 23.53
CA ALA A 350 0.28 -7.08 24.68
C ALA A 350 1.46 -6.49 25.46
N ALA A 351 2.53 -7.26 25.68
CA ALA A 351 3.72 -6.79 26.36
C ALA A 351 4.40 -5.63 25.59
N LYS A 352 4.53 -5.74 24.25
CA LYS A 352 5.10 -4.67 23.42
C LYS A 352 4.21 -3.42 23.39
N LEU A 353 2.89 -3.57 23.35
CA LEU A 353 1.96 -2.44 23.48
C LEU A 353 2.11 -1.77 24.86
N THR A 354 2.14 -2.56 25.95
CA THR A 354 2.34 -2.05 27.30
C THR A 354 3.65 -1.27 27.41
N GLN A 355 4.73 -1.80 26.84
CA GLN A 355 6.05 -1.14 26.86
C GLN A 355 5.99 0.27 26.26
N VAL A 356 5.31 0.46 25.11
CA VAL A 356 5.14 1.79 24.50
C VAL A 356 4.20 2.67 25.34
N LEU A 357 3.09 2.12 25.82
CA LEU A 357 2.07 2.88 26.57
C LEU A 357 2.55 3.34 27.96
N THR A 358 3.53 2.67 28.56
CA THR A 358 4.11 3.03 29.86
C THR A 358 5.46 3.72 29.78
N MET A 359 6.00 3.88 28.57
CA MET A 359 7.32 4.45 28.32
C MET A 359 7.40 5.90 28.81
N PRO A 360 8.51 6.34 29.44
CA PRO A 360 8.76 7.75 29.71
C PRO A 360 8.68 8.60 28.44
N GLU A 361 8.21 9.84 28.59
CA GLU A 361 7.91 10.70 27.43
C GLU A 361 9.15 11.00 26.55
N ASP A 362 10.31 11.17 27.17
CA ASP A 362 11.58 11.42 26.47
C ASP A 362 12.02 10.21 25.62
N GLU A 363 11.75 9.00 26.08
CA GLU A 363 12.00 7.77 25.32
C GLU A 363 10.97 7.60 24.20
N LEU A 364 9.70 7.86 24.47
CA LEU A 364 8.65 7.83 23.45
C LEU A 364 8.97 8.79 22.30
N GLN A 365 9.43 10.00 22.60
CA GLN A 365 9.85 10.98 21.60
C GLN A 365 11.05 10.53 20.78
N LYS A 366 11.96 9.71 21.31
CA LYS A 366 13.05 9.11 20.53
C LYS A 366 12.50 8.15 19.48
N LEU A 367 11.57 7.25 19.85
CA LEU A 367 10.91 6.36 18.90
C LEU A 367 10.16 7.14 17.82
N LYS A 368 9.48 8.23 18.19
CA LYS A 368 8.77 9.11 17.24
C LYS A 368 9.72 9.72 16.19
N ARG A 369 10.86 10.28 16.63
CA ARG A 369 11.87 10.84 15.72
C ARG A 369 12.47 9.78 14.81
N GLU A 370 12.68 8.58 15.33
CA GLU A 370 13.25 7.49 14.56
C GLU A 370 12.25 6.98 13.48
N SER A 371 10.94 6.94 13.79
CA SER A 371 9.91 6.68 12.77
C SER A 371 9.99 7.69 11.61
N LEU A 372 10.13 8.98 11.91
CA LEU A 372 10.29 10.01 10.89
C LEU A 372 11.59 9.84 10.08
N ARG A 373 12.69 9.49 10.74
CA ARG A 373 13.97 9.25 10.05
C ARG A 373 13.90 8.08 9.09
N ILE A 374 13.31 6.97 9.51
CA ILE A 374 13.19 5.77 8.69
C ILE A 374 12.25 6.04 7.50
N VAL A 375 11.09 6.65 7.74
CA VAL A 375 10.11 6.89 6.68
C VAL A 375 10.57 7.89 5.63
N ALA A 376 11.51 8.80 5.94
CA ALA A 376 12.09 9.74 4.99
C ALA A 376 12.74 9.05 3.77
N SER A 377 13.24 7.82 3.95
CA SER A 377 13.76 7.02 2.84
C SER A 377 12.66 6.53 1.87
N HIS A 378 11.41 6.60 2.28
CA HIS A 378 10.22 6.19 1.55
C HIS A 378 9.42 7.38 0.98
N ASP A 379 10.07 8.51 0.74
CA ASP A 379 9.43 9.68 0.15
C ASP A 379 8.86 9.40 -1.24
N ILE A 380 7.63 9.88 -1.51
CA ILE A 380 6.93 9.66 -2.78
C ILE A 380 7.67 10.32 -3.97
N GLN A 381 8.33 11.45 -3.77
CA GLN A 381 9.05 12.15 -4.83
C GLN A 381 10.26 11.34 -5.31
N ARG A 382 10.93 10.62 -4.40
CA ARG A 382 12.00 9.66 -4.76
C ARG A 382 11.45 8.52 -5.60
N THR A 383 10.28 8.00 -5.22
CA THR A 383 9.58 6.95 -5.97
C THR A 383 9.25 7.41 -7.38
N ILE A 384 8.63 8.60 -7.54
CA ILE A 384 8.26 9.17 -8.84
C ILE A 384 9.50 9.39 -9.70
N THR A 385 10.57 10.00 -9.14
CA THR A 385 11.84 10.23 -9.84
C THR A 385 12.47 8.92 -10.33
N THR A 386 12.41 7.88 -9.51
CA THR A 386 12.92 6.54 -9.87
C THR A 386 12.12 5.94 -11.03
N PHE A 387 10.79 6.00 -10.97
CA PHE A 387 9.95 5.50 -12.07
C PHE A 387 10.10 6.31 -13.34
N GLU A 388 10.24 7.63 -13.25
CA GLU A 388 10.50 8.49 -14.40
C GLU A 388 11.80 8.10 -15.12
N ALA A 389 12.90 7.89 -14.37
CA ALA A 389 14.15 7.40 -14.91
C ALA A 389 13.99 6.03 -15.60
N ILE A 390 13.27 5.11 -14.96
CA ILE A 390 12.97 3.79 -15.54
C ILE A 390 12.16 3.94 -16.83
N TYR A 391 11.17 4.82 -16.88
CA TYR A 391 10.35 5.05 -18.09
C TYR A 391 11.17 5.57 -19.25
N ARG A 392 12.18 6.39 -18.95
CA ARG A 392 13.13 6.93 -19.95
C ARG A 392 14.23 5.95 -20.33
N GLY A 393 14.36 4.83 -19.63
CA GLY A 393 15.47 3.88 -19.81
C GLY A 393 16.80 4.39 -19.27
N GLN A 394 16.75 5.32 -18.34
CA GLN A 394 17.90 5.90 -17.67
C GLN A 394 18.32 5.05 -16.45
N PRO A 395 19.57 5.17 -16.00
CA PRO A 395 20.00 4.60 -14.72
C PRO A 395 19.15 5.13 -13.58
N ILE A 396 18.89 4.27 -12.59
CA ILE A 396 18.16 4.68 -11.38
C ILE A 396 19.05 5.65 -10.60
N PRO A 397 18.57 6.89 -10.32
CA PRO A 397 19.35 7.87 -9.60
C PRO A 397 19.61 7.45 -8.16
N GLN A 398 20.82 7.68 -7.66
CA GLN A 398 21.12 7.64 -6.25
C GLN A 398 20.64 8.96 -5.65
N LEU A 399 19.57 8.90 -4.87
CA LEU A 399 19.00 10.09 -4.23
C LEU A 399 19.42 10.12 -2.76
N ASP A 400 19.93 11.25 -2.29
CA ASP A 400 20.25 11.46 -0.89
C ASP A 400 18.95 11.42 -0.03
N ILE A 401 19.06 10.96 1.20
CA ILE A 401 17.94 10.93 2.14
C ILE A 401 17.96 12.23 2.92
N GLU A 402 17.04 13.13 2.62
CA GLU A 402 16.79 14.31 3.45
C GLU A 402 15.92 13.90 4.63
N ILE A 403 16.46 14.02 5.83
CA ILE A 403 15.70 13.82 7.06
C ILE A 403 15.06 15.17 7.41
N PRO A 404 13.71 15.26 7.51
CA PRO A 404 13.08 16.51 7.89
C PRO A 404 13.63 17.01 9.24
N GLU A 405 14.14 18.23 9.29
CA GLU A 405 14.50 18.87 10.55
C GLU A 405 13.21 19.02 11.37
N THR A 406 13.15 18.33 12.51
CA THR A 406 12.10 18.57 13.50
C THR A 406 12.31 19.94 14.09
N LYS A 407 11.49 20.94 13.73
CA LYS A 407 11.48 22.21 14.44
C LYS A 407 11.23 21.93 15.93
N PRO A 408 12.07 22.45 16.85
CA PRO A 408 11.74 22.38 18.27
C PRO A 408 10.37 23.04 18.49
N ALA A 409 9.55 22.40 19.32
CA ALA A 409 8.28 23.00 19.75
C ALA A 409 8.55 24.39 20.35
N PRO A 410 7.67 25.36 20.10
CA PRO A 410 7.80 26.73 20.61
C PRO A 410 7.77 26.80 22.14
#